data_f78d602d181628d974253f2293db9a1c
#
_entry.id   f78d602d181628d974253f2293db9a1c
#
_cell.length_a   1.000
_cell.length_b   1.000
_cell.length_c   1.000
_cell.angle_alpha   90.00
_cell.angle_beta   90.00
_cell.angle_gamma   90.00
#
_symmetry.space_group_name_H-M   'P 1'
#
loop_
_entity.id
_entity.type
_entity.pdbx_description
1 polymer ?
#
loop_
_entity_poly.entity_id
_entity_poly.type
_entity_poly.pdbx_seq_one_letter_code
_entity_poly.pdbx_strand_id
1 'polypeptide(L)'
;MLAHGMVHTYELSIPIFVTIWLSQYEVIDLGIAQFPVTTATLGAVVTAGYALFGLGALPGGIVVDHVGSRRLISACLLGMAGSFFLLGLAPSLLVVALALLVWGASASVYHPAGLALLSKGVEERGTGFAYHGIAGNLGIGLGPLVAAVLLLVLDWTTVALVLAVPALVAAAYASRAEFDETAAVAADGGEDGNAGDAGDAGGSKASTGVSSLGEFVSESRRLFTGSFVLVFLVVMCSGLYYRGVLTFLPGLLADLPGFDPIPLTALLPESLLSVLGVSGSGGRPLQPENYFYSGLLMVGVLGQYVGGKLTDRVSVEYGIAGSFGFLALLALVFLPVANIGLVPLLAVGSLLGFTLFVVQPLYQATVAEYTPAGTRGLSYGFTYLGVFGIGALGGVIAGTILTYATPTVLFTTLAAIAAAAAVLGIVLSRTG
;
A
#
# COMPACT_ATOMS: atom_id res chain seq x y z
N MET A 1 15.07 3.74 -4.34
CA MET A 1 14.99 2.61 -3.41
C MET A 1 14.52 3.06 -2.02
N LEU A 2 15.29 3.88 -1.26
CA LEU A 2 14.88 4.34 0.08
C LEU A 2 13.50 4.99 0.11
N ALA A 3 13.19 5.86 -0.85
CA ALA A 3 11.88 6.52 -0.91
C ALA A 3 10.71 5.51 -1.06
N HIS A 4 10.87 4.46 -1.87
CA HIS A 4 9.86 3.41 -2.01
C HIS A 4 9.64 2.64 -0.71
N GLY A 5 10.75 2.26 -0.05
CA GLY A 5 10.68 1.64 1.26
C GLY A 5 9.93 2.52 2.27
N MET A 6 10.22 3.83 2.30
CA MET A 6 9.57 4.77 3.24
C MET A 6 8.08 4.96 2.95
N VAL A 7 7.66 5.04 1.68
CA VAL A 7 6.23 5.12 1.31
C VAL A 7 5.46 3.97 1.95
N HIS A 8 5.92 2.74 1.76
CA HIS A 8 5.22 1.56 2.27
C HIS A 8 5.43 1.32 3.78
N THR A 9 6.58 1.75 4.35
CA THR A 9 6.77 1.77 5.81
C THR A 9 5.68 2.59 6.48
N TYR A 10 5.43 3.81 6.00
CA TYR A 10 4.40 4.66 6.56
C TYR A 10 2.99 4.13 6.31
N GLU A 11 2.73 3.71 5.08
CA GLU A 11 1.45 3.17 4.65
C GLU A 11 0.96 2.04 5.57
N LEU A 12 1.85 1.08 5.88
CA LEU A 12 1.46 -0.12 6.59
C LEU A 12 1.74 -0.07 8.10
N SER A 13 2.40 0.98 8.60
CA SER A 13 2.46 1.26 10.04
C SER A 13 1.17 1.94 10.56
N ILE A 14 0.42 2.64 9.72
CA ILE A 14 -0.84 3.30 10.10
C ILE A 14 -1.84 2.35 10.76
N PRO A 15 -2.12 1.12 10.27
CA PRO A 15 -3.05 0.18 10.92
C PRO A 15 -2.69 -0.18 12.38
N ILE A 16 -1.41 -0.19 12.73
CA ILE A 16 -0.95 -0.39 14.12
C ILE A 16 -1.38 0.81 14.99
N PHE A 17 -1.19 2.03 14.49
CA PHE A 17 -1.59 3.24 15.21
C PHE A 17 -3.10 3.40 15.31
N VAL A 18 -3.88 2.90 14.34
CA VAL A 18 -5.35 2.93 14.37
C VAL A 18 -5.90 2.29 15.65
N THR A 19 -5.35 1.15 16.07
CA THR A 19 -5.75 0.47 17.31
C THR A 19 -5.49 1.36 18.54
N ILE A 20 -4.35 2.05 18.56
CA ILE A 20 -4.00 2.97 19.65
C ILE A 20 -4.92 4.19 19.64
N TRP A 21 -5.18 4.78 18.48
CA TRP A 21 -6.04 5.96 18.37
C TRP A 21 -7.48 5.67 18.79
N LEU A 22 -8.01 4.47 18.48
CA LEU A 22 -9.33 4.04 18.94
C LEU A 22 -9.43 3.98 20.46
N SER A 23 -8.35 3.61 21.16
CA SER A 23 -8.34 3.51 22.62
C SER A 23 -8.00 4.83 23.33
N GLN A 24 -7.28 5.74 22.65
CA GLN A 24 -6.75 6.95 23.25
C GLN A 24 -7.65 8.17 23.08
N TYR A 25 -8.37 8.25 21.97
CA TYR A 25 -9.22 9.40 21.65
C TYR A 25 -10.70 9.03 21.77
N GLU A 26 -11.49 9.88 22.37
CA GLU A 26 -12.94 9.68 22.53
C GLU A 26 -13.74 10.50 21.53
N VAL A 27 -13.24 11.67 21.12
CA VAL A 27 -13.95 12.67 20.31
C VAL A 27 -13.04 13.26 19.23
N ILE A 28 -13.61 13.45 18.04
CA ILE A 28 -13.07 14.32 16.99
C ILE A 28 -13.77 15.67 17.13
N ASP A 29 -13.03 16.68 17.57
CA ASP A 29 -13.55 18.02 17.72
C ASP A 29 -13.14 18.90 16.52
N LEU A 30 -14.14 19.35 15.75
CA LEU A 30 -13.95 20.26 14.62
C LEU A 30 -14.19 21.72 15.00
N GLY A 31 -14.43 22.03 16.28
CA GLY A 31 -14.79 23.35 16.77
C GLY A 31 -16.26 23.73 16.53
N ILE A 32 -16.85 23.31 15.43
CA ILE A 32 -18.28 23.52 15.07
C ILE A 32 -19.14 22.29 15.29
N ALA A 33 -18.53 21.11 15.39
CA ALA A 33 -19.21 19.83 15.63
C ALA A 33 -18.25 18.85 16.28
N GLN A 34 -18.77 17.96 17.11
CA GLN A 34 -18.01 16.88 17.74
C GLN A 34 -18.57 15.53 17.29
N PHE A 35 -17.68 14.60 16.97
CA PHE A 35 -18.02 13.24 16.53
C PHE A 35 -17.36 12.23 17.47
N PRO A 36 -18.07 11.19 17.92
CA PRO A 36 -17.44 10.12 18.70
C PRO A 36 -16.37 9.39 17.88
N VAL A 37 -15.28 9.00 18.52
CA VAL A 37 -14.26 8.14 17.90
C VAL A 37 -14.79 6.71 17.88
N THR A 38 -15.03 6.21 16.70
CA THR A 38 -15.48 4.84 16.41
C THR A 38 -14.64 4.28 15.27
N THR A 39 -14.74 2.98 15.00
CA THR A 39 -14.10 2.41 13.82
C THR A 39 -14.62 3.05 12.52
N ALA A 40 -15.89 3.49 12.47
CA ALA A 40 -16.45 4.21 11.31
C ALA A 40 -15.80 5.57 11.09
N THR A 41 -15.74 6.42 12.13
CA THR A 41 -15.17 7.77 12.02
C THR A 41 -13.68 7.72 11.78
N LEU A 42 -12.95 6.82 12.46
CA LEU A 42 -11.52 6.65 12.26
C LEU A 42 -11.23 5.99 10.89
N GLY A 43 -12.06 5.05 10.45
CA GLY A 43 -12.02 4.50 9.09
C GLY A 43 -12.16 5.57 8.02
N ALA A 44 -13.06 6.56 8.22
CA ALA A 44 -13.20 7.69 7.30
C ALA A 44 -11.95 8.58 7.29
N VAL A 45 -11.37 8.88 8.46
CA VAL A 45 -10.13 9.67 8.59
C VAL A 45 -8.97 8.99 7.85
N VAL A 46 -8.75 7.72 8.10
CA VAL A 46 -7.67 6.94 7.45
C VAL A 46 -7.92 6.81 5.95
N THR A 47 -9.17 6.54 5.56
CA THR A 47 -9.57 6.47 4.15
C THR A 47 -9.26 7.78 3.40
N ALA A 48 -9.49 8.94 4.02
CA ALA A 48 -9.20 10.23 3.38
C ALA A 48 -7.71 10.37 3.04
N GLY A 49 -6.80 9.96 3.94
CA GLY A 49 -5.36 9.94 3.69
C GLY A 49 -5.00 8.98 2.54
N TYR A 50 -5.48 7.75 2.58
CA TYR A 50 -5.23 6.77 1.52
C TYR A 50 -5.86 7.15 0.18
N ALA A 51 -7.04 7.78 0.19
CA ALA A 51 -7.68 8.26 -1.02
C ALA A 51 -6.83 9.33 -1.73
N LEU A 52 -6.25 10.27 -0.98
CA LEU A 52 -5.33 11.26 -1.54
C LEU A 52 -4.07 10.61 -2.13
N PHE A 53 -3.56 9.54 -1.51
CA PHE A 53 -2.43 8.77 -2.05
C PHE A 53 -2.75 8.25 -3.46
N GLY A 54 -3.95 7.72 -3.69
CA GLY A 54 -4.37 7.24 -5.02
C GLY A 54 -4.79 8.36 -5.98
N LEU A 55 -5.56 9.35 -5.50
CA LEU A 55 -6.06 10.45 -6.32
C LEU A 55 -4.93 11.31 -6.91
N GLY A 56 -3.87 11.57 -6.12
CA GLY A 56 -2.75 12.39 -6.56
C GLY A 56 -1.83 11.68 -7.56
N ALA A 57 -1.95 10.37 -7.76
CA ALA A 57 -1.12 9.64 -8.72
C ALA A 57 -1.40 10.05 -10.18
N LEU A 58 -2.66 10.38 -10.52
CA LEU A 58 -3.02 10.87 -11.86
C LEU A 58 -2.34 12.20 -12.20
N PRO A 59 -2.51 13.30 -11.41
CA PRO A 59 -1.79 14.54 -11.68
C PRO A 59 -0.29 14.42 -11.44
N GLY A 60 0.17 13.48 -10.60
CA GLY A 60 1.57 13.25 -10.30
C GLY A 60 2.41 12.93 -11.53
N GLY A 61 1.85 12.20 -12.49
CA GLY A 61 2.50 11.93 -13.79
C GLY A 61 2.77 13.22 -14.60
N ILE A 62 1.83 14.15 -14.61
CA ILE A 62 2.00 15.44 -15.29
C ILE A 62 3.02 16.31 -14.54
N VAL A 63 2.95 16.31 -13.21
CA VAL A 63 3.84 17.12 -12.36
C VAL A 63 5.29 16.65 -12.51
N VAL A 64 5.55 15.35 -12.61
CA VAL A 64 6.91 14.84 -12.75
C VAL A 64 7.58 15.28 -14.05
N ASP A 65 6.83 15.37 -15.14
CA ASP A 65 7.38 15.82 -16.43
C ASP A 65 7.78 17.32 -16.41
N HIS A 66 7.17 18.13 -15.55
CA HIS A 66 7.47 19.56 -15.41
C HIS A 66 8.52 19.86 -14.34
N VAL A 67 8.48 19.13 -13.21
CA VAL A 67 9.30 19.42 -12.01
C VAL A 67 10.59 18.58 -11.99
N GLY A 68 10.57 17.41 -12.63
CA GLY A 68 11.62 16.39 -12.57
C GLY A 68 11.46 15.43 -11.39
N SER A 69 11.94 14.21 -11.59
CA SER A 69 11.79 13.11 -10.63
C SER A 69 12.49 13.38 -9.30
N ARG A 70 13.73 13.89 -9.32
CA ARG A 70 14.54 14.15 -8.12
C ARG A 70 13.86 15.13 -7.17
N ARG A 71 13.39 16.27 -7.71
CA ARG A 71 12.72 17.29 -6.90
C ARG A 71 11.43 16.77 -6.30
N LEU A 72 10.67 16.02 -7.08
CA LEU A 72 9.38 15.49 -6.65
C LEU A 72 9.54 14.38 -5.60
N ILE A 73 10.53 13.48 -5.76
CA ILE A 73 10.86 12.46 -4.75
C ILE A 73 11.34 13.13 -3.45
N SER A 74 12.16 14.18 -3.55
CA SER A 74 12.61 14.93 -2.36
C SER A 74 11.46 15.61 -1.63
N ALA A 75 10.52 16.24 -2.36
CA ALA A 75 9.32 16.84 -1.81
C ALA A 75 8.40 15.80 -1.16
N CYS A 76 8.23 14.64 -1.79
CA CYS A 76 7.49 13.50 -1.24
C CYS A 76 8.08 13.06 0.10
N LEU A 77 9.39 12.83 0.17
CA LEU A 77 10.08 12.41 1.39
C LEU A 77 9.96 13.44 2.52
N LEU A 78 10.14 14.74 2.21
CA LEU A 78 9.97 15.82 3.18
C LEU A 78 8.54 15.93 3.67
N GLY A 79 7.56 15.80 2.77
CA GLY A 79 6.14 15.85 3.14
C GLY A 79 5.72 14.66 3.99
N MET A 80 6.19 13.43 3.67
CA MET A 80 5.95 12.24 4.49
C MET A 80 6.62 12.35 5.87
N ALA A 81 7.87 12.82 5.93
CA ALA A 81 8.55 13.06 7.19
C ALA A 81 7.83 14.12 8.03
N GLY A 82 7.40 15.23 7.40
CA GLY A 82 6.61 16.28 8.04
C GLY A 82 5.27 15.78 8.57
N SER A 83 4.61 14.88 7.84
CA SER A 83 3.39 14.21 8.28
C SER A 83 3.62 13.39 9.56
N PHE A 84 4.65 12.53 9.58
CA PHE A 84 4.95 11.71 10.75
C PHE A 84 5.50 12.54 11.92
N PHE A 85 6.19 13.63 11.65
CA PHE A 85 6.52 14.62 12.67
C PHE A 85 5.26 15.27 13.26
N LEU A 86 4.29 15.63 12.41
CA LEU A 86 3.00 16.17 12.85
C LEU A 86 2.20 15.15 13.66
N LEU A 87 2.23 13.85 13.27
CA LEU A 87 1.67 12.76 14.07
C LEU A 87 2.29 12.68 15.45
N GLY A 88 3.63 12.76 15.52
CA GLY A 88 4.34 12.73 16.80
C GLY A 88 4.04 13.92 17.74
N LEU A 89 3.50 15.00 17.22
CA LEU A 89 3.08 16.18 17.97
C LEU A 89 1.55 16.28 18.12
N ALA A 90 0.78 15.29 17.68
CA ALA A 90 -0.67 15.39 17.58
C ALA A 90 -1.36 15.40 18.95
N PRO A 91 -1.98 16.53 19.37
CA PRO A 91 -2.73 16.63 20.62
C PRO A 91 -4.16 16.13 20.49
N SER A 92 -4.65 15.89 19.28
CA SER A 92 -6.04 15.51 18.99
C SER A 92 -6.15 14.70 17.70
N LEU A 93 -7.25 13.98 17.54
CA LEU A 93 -7.50 13.20 16.34
C LEU A 93 -7.69 14.08 15.08
N LEU A 94 -8.06 15.34 15.23
CA LEU A 94 -8.08 16.29 14.12
C LEU A 94 -6.66 16.51 13.55
N VAL A 95 -5.65 16.63 14.39
CA VAL A 95 -4.25 16.78 13.96
C VAL A 95 -3.75 15.48 13.33
N VAL A 96 -4.14 14.32 13.86
CA VAL A 96 -3.89 13.02 13.22
C VAL A 96 -4.49 12.99 11.81
N ALA A 97 -5.74 13.42 11.66
CA ALA A 97 -6.41 13.48 10.35
C ALA A 97 -5.64 14.38 9.36
N LEU A 98 -5.25 15.58 9.79
CA LEU A 98 -4.46 16.49 8.97
C LEU A 98 -3.11 15.89 8.58
N ALA A 99 -2.43 15.23 9.51
CA ALA A 99 -1.18 14.54 9.24
C ALA A 99 -1.35 13.43 8.18
N LEU A 100 -2.42 12.63 8.27
CA LEU A 100 -2.70 11.58 7.29
C LEU A 100 -3.04 12.16 5.90
N LEU A 101 -3.72 13.31 5.83
CA LEU A 101 -3.95 14.02 4.56
C LEU A 101 -2.63 14.52 3.95
N VAL A 102 -1.74 15.08 4.77
CA VAL A 102 -0.39 15.51 4.33
C VAL A 102 0.41 14.30 3.85
N TRP A 103 0.38 13.18 4.58
CA TRP A 103 1.03 11.94 4.15
C TRP A 103 0.50 11.47 2.80
N GLY A 104 -0.82 11.33 2.65
CA GLY A 104 -1.44 10.84 1.42
C GLY A 104 -1.12 11.72 0.21
N ALA A 105 -1.24 13.04 0.36
CA ALA A 105 -0.90 14.00 -0.68
C ALA A 105 0.59 13.93 -1.06
N SER A 106 1.48 13.81 -0.08
CA SER A 106 2.93 13.74 -0.31
C SER A 106 3.36 12.43 -0.95
N ALA A 107 2.83 11.30 -0.47
CA ALA A 107 3.15 9.97 -0.98
C ALA A 107 2.62 9.73 -2.40
N SER A 108 1.54 10.40 -2.79
CA SER A 108 0.85 10.22 -4.08
C SER A 108 1.75 10.42 -5.30
N VAL A 109 2.70 11.32 -5.22
CA VAL A 109 3.60 11.66 -6.34
C VAL A 109 4.79 10.71 -6.47
N TYR A 110 4.99 9.81 -5.50
CA TYR A 110 6.16 8.95 -5.48
C TYR A 110 6.18 7.96 -6.66
N HIS A 111 5.12 7.19 -6.85
CA HIS A 111 5.11 6.14 -7.87
C HIS A 111 5.32 6.71 -9.29
N PRO A 112 4.61 7.77 -9.71
CA PRO A 112 4.91 8.41 -10.99
C PRO A 112 6.37 8.87 -11.10
N ALA A 113 6.89 9.54 -10.08
CA ALA A 113 8.25 10.08 -10.10
C ALA A 113 9.33 9.00 -10.06
N GLY A 114 9.14 7.96 -9.22
CA GLY A 114 10.08 6.85 -9.08
C GLY A 114 10.15 5.98 -10.33
N LEU A 115 8.99 5.67 -10.94
CA LEU A 115 8.92 4.90 -12.18
C LEU A 115 9.46 5.69 -13.37
N ALA A 116 9.19 7.00 -13.47
CA ALA A 116 9.77 7.85 -14.46
C ALA A 116 11.29 7.91 -14.38
N LEU A 117 11.84 8.04 -13.15
CA LEU A 117 13.29 8.04 -12.95
C LEU A 117 13.94 6.71 -13.37
N LEU A 118 13.33 5.57 -13.02
CA LEU A 118 13.85 4.26 -13.39
C LEU A 118 13.81 4.01 -14.89
N SER A 119 12.74 4.44 -15.55
CA SER A 119 12.58 4.21 -16.99
C SER A 119 13.45 5.13 -17.86
N LYS A 120 13.74 6.36 -17.41
CA LYS A 120 14.48 7.37 -18.16
C LYS A 120 15.96 7.47 -17.76
N GLY A 121 16.28 7.20 -16.47
CA GLY A 121 17.61 7.46 -15.90
C GLY A 121 18.44 6.22 -15.60
N VAL A 122 17.91 4.99 -15.78
CA VAL A 122 18.62 3.75 -15.47
C VAL A 122 18.77 2.89 -16.72
N GLU A 123 20.00 2.65 -17.17
CA GLU A 123 20.30 1.82 -18.34
C GLU A 123 19.86 0.37 -18.13
N GLU A 124 20.24 -0.25 -17.02
CA GLU A 124 19.78 -1.59 -16.63
C GLU A 124 18.38 -1.55 -16.00
N ARG A 125 17.38 -1.21 -16.77
CA ARG A 125 15.99 -1.00 -16.30
C ARG A 125 15.43 -2.18 -15.50
N GLY A 126 15.67 -3.41 -15.98
CA GLY A 126 15.20 -4.63 -15.30
C GLY A 126 15.76 -4.76 -13.88
N THR A 127 17.07 -4.56 -13.70
CA THR A 127 17.76 -4.55 -12.42
C THR A 127 17.24 -3.40 -11.53
N GLY A 128 17.05 -2.21 -12.11
CA GLY A 128 16.49 -1.05 -11.41
C GLY A 128 15.10 -1.31 -10.85
N PHE A 129 14.19 -1.88 -11.65
CA PHE A 129 12.84 -2.25 -11.21
C PHE A 129 12.85 -3.37 -10.17
N ALA A 130 13.76 -4.36 -10.28
CA ALA A 130 13.89 -5.42 -9.28
C ALA A 130 14.28 -4.85 -7.91
N TYR A 131 15.30 -4.00 -7.83
CA TYR A 131 15.68 -3.33 -6.59
C TYR A 131 14.58 -2.41 -6.05
N HIS A 132 13.86 -1.73 -6.93
CA HIS A 132 12.71 -0.92 -6.55
C HIS A 132 11.63 -1.76 -5.87
N GLY A 133 11.27 -2.90 -6.45
CA GLY A 133 10.33 -3.85 -5.88
C GLY A 133 10.78 -4.39 -4.51
N ILE A 134 12.05 -4.79 -4.39
CA ILE A 134 12.64 -5.25 -3.12
C ILE A 134 12.54 -4.16 -2.05
N ALA A 135 12.86 -2.91 -2.37
CA ALA A 135 12.79 -1.80 -1.42
C ALA A 135 11.37 -1.54 -0.92
N GLY A 136 10.37 -1.59 -1.83
CA GLY A 136 8.96 -1.50 -1.46
C GLY A 136 8.54 -2.64 -0.52
N ASN A 137 8.90 -3.87 -0.86
CA ASN A 137 8.60 -5.05 -0.06
C ASN A 137 9.25 -5.03 1.33
N LEU A 138 10.47 -4.50 1.44
CA LEU A 138 11.10 -4.28 2.75
C LEU A 138 10.30 -3.25 3.58
N GLY A 139 9.82 -2.18 2.95
CA GLY A 139 8.94 -1.21 3.62
C GLY A 139 7.63 -1.83 4.10
N ILE A 140 7.00 -2.67 3.27
CA ILE A 140 5.77 -3.40 3.58
C ILE A 140 5.94 -4.32 4.80
N GLY A 141 6.99 -5.15 4.80
CA GLY A 141 7.17 -6.16 5.84
C GLY A 141 7.85 -5.63 7.10
N LEU A 142 8.93 -4.86 6.94
CA LEU A 142 9.73 -4.38 8.07
C LEU A 142 9.20 -3.10 8.71
N GLY A 143 8.50 -2.25 7.96
CA GLY A 143 7.97 -1.00 8.50
C GLY A 143 7.06 -1.20 9.72
N PRO A 144 5.98 -1.97 9.60
CA PRO A 144 5.11 -2.30 10.73
C PRO A 144 5.84 -3.04 11.86
N LEU A 145 6.77 -3.93 11.53
CA LEU A 145 7.57 -4.64 12.53
C LEU A 145 8.44 -3.67 13.35
N VAL A 146 9.10 -2.72 12.69
CA VAL A 146 9.89 -1.68 13.38
C VAL A 146 8.99 -0.82 14.28
N ALA A 147 7.82 -0.42 13.79
CA ALA A 147 6.85 0.31 14.60
C ALA A 147 6.43 -0.50 15.84
N ALA A 148 6.09 -1.78 15.66
CA ALA A 148 5.70 -2.67 16.77
C ALA A 148 6.83 -2.86 17.81
N VAL A 149 8.08 -3.01 17.35
CA VAL A 149 9.25 -3.15 18.25
C VAL A 149 9.50 -1.84 19.01
N LEU A 150 9.45 -0.70 18.35
CA LEU A 150 9.63 0.59 19.01
C LEU A 150 8.54 0.86 20.06
N LEU A 151 7.31 0.43 19.81
CA LEU A 151 6.19 0.56 20.76
C LEU A 151 6.37 -0.24 22.06
N LEU A 152 7.32 -1.17 22.15
CA LEU A 152 7.65 -1.85 23.41
C LEU A 152 8.27 -0.89 24.45
N VAL A 153 8.98 0.12 23.99
CA VAL A 153 9.78 1.01 24.84
C VAL A 153 9.39 2.49 24.69
N LEU A 154 8.75 2.88 23.59
CA LEU A 154 8.36 4.25 23.28
C LEU A 154 6.83 4.36 23.16
N ASP A 155 6.29 5.54 23.42
CA ASP A 155 4.90 5.85 23.09
C ASP A 155 4.75 6.06 21.56
N TRP A 156 3.51 5.95 21.07
CA TRP A 156 3.24 6.00 19.63
C TRP A 156 3.63 7.36 19.00
N THR A 157 3.55 8.47 19.75
CA THR A 157 3.94 9.79 19.28
C THR A 157 5.45 9.86 19.08
N THR A 158 6.22 9.35 20.02
CA THR A 158 7.67 9.21 19.91
C THR A 158 8.05 8.26 18.78
N VAL A 159 7.33 7.13 18.61
CA VAL A 159 7.54 6.22 17.47
C VAL A 159 7.31 6.93 16.14
N ALA A 160 6.26 7.74 16.02
CA ALA A 160 6.01 8.54 14.83
C ALA A 160 7.17 9.51 14.53
N LEU A 161 7.71 10.20 15.56
CA LEU A 161 8.90 11.07 15.41
C LEU A 161 10.13 10.29 14.95
N VAL A 162 10.38 9.12 15.53
CA VAL A 162 11.50 8.25 15.14
C VAL A 162 11.36 7.79 13.69
N LEU A 163 10.16 7.39 13.28
CA LEU A 163 9.87 6.99 11.90
C LEU A 163 10.01 8.14 10.89
N ALA A 164 9.87 9.41 11.30
CA ALA A 164 10.13 10.55 10.43
C ALA A 164 11.60 10.69 10.02
N VAL A 165 12.54 10.25 10.88
CA VAL A 165 13.99 10.46 10.69
C VAL A 165 14.53 9.82 9.42
N PRO A 166 14.26 8.54 9.08
CA PRO A 166 14.77 7.93 7.86
C PRO A 166 14.36 8.66 6.59
N ALA A 167 13.12 9.19 6.53
CA ALA A 167 12.67 9.95 5.36
C ALA A 167 13.36 11.32 5.27
N LEU A 168 13.66 11.98 6.41
CA LEU A 168 14.47 13.21 6.41
C LEU A 168 15.89 12.96 5.90
N VAL A 169 16.52 11.85 6.35
CA VAL A 169 17.83 11.45 5.87
C VAL A 169 17.80 11.13 4.37
N ALA A 170 16.79 10.39 3.93
CA ALA A 170 16.59 10.07 2.51
C ALA A 170 16.33 11.34 1.66
N ALA A 171 15.57 12.31 2.17
CA ALA A 171 15.33 13.59 1.51
C ALA A 171 16.62 14.42 1.40
N ALA A 172 17.42 14.49 2.48
CA ALA A 172 18.71 15.18 2.48
C ALA A 172 19.70 14.52 1.50
N TYR A 173 19.70 13.19 1.38
CA TYR A 173 20.46 12.48 0.37
C TYR A 173 19.96 12.77 -1.04
N ALA A 174 18.65 12.64 -1.30
CA ALA A 174 18.04 12.87 -2.61
C ALA A 174 18.26 14.30 -3.12
N SER A 175 18.24 15.31 -2.21
CA SER A 175 18.47 16.70 -2.57
C SER A 175 19.91 16.99 -3.00
N ARG A 176 20.88 16.19 -2.55
CA ARG A 176 22.31 16.33 -2.88
C ARG A 176 22.78 15.37 -3.98
N ALA A 177 22.02 14.32 -4.27
CA ALA A 177 22.38 13.36 -5.30
C ALA A 177 22.43 14.02 -6.68
N GLU A 178 23.57 13.91 -7.34
CA GLU A 178 23.78 14.38 -8.72
C GLU A 178 23.70 13.17 -9.65
N PHE A 179 22.76 13.17 -10.56
CA PHE A 179 22.58 12.14 -11.59
C PHE A 179 21.76 12.71 -12.76
N ASP A 180 21.98 12.15 -13.92
CA ASP A 180 21.18 12.47 -15.09
C ASP A 180 19.88 11.66 -15.08
N GLU A 181 18.75 12.35 -14.96
CA GLU A 181 17.41 11.72 -14.94
C GLU A 181 17.03 11.12 -16.30
N THR A 182 17.83 11.37 -17.36
CA THR A 182 17.59 10.95 -18.76
C THR A 182 18.71 10.11 -19.35
N ALA A 183 19.67 9.67 -18.53
CA ALA A 183 20.88 8.97 -18.99
C ALA A 183 20.59 7.76 -19.91
N ALA A 184 19.57 6.95 -19.59
CA ALA A 184 19.21 5.79 -20.41
C ALA A 184 18.57 6.16 -21.76
N VAL A 185 17.88 7.31 -21.84
CA VAL A 185 17.29 7.80 -23.10
C VAL A 185 18.36 8.41 -23.99
N ALA A 186 19.36 9.08 -23.40
CA ALA A 186 20.48 9.63 -24.12
C ALA A 186 21.40 8.54 -24.71
N ALA A 187 21.56 7.41 -23.99
CA ALA A 187 22.29 6.25 -24.48
C ALA A 187 21.60 5.58 -25.68
N ASP A 188 20.29 5.38 -25.62
CA ASP A 188 19.48 4.79 -26.72
C ASP A 188 19.46 5.69 -27.98
N GLY A 189 19.53 7.02 -27.83
CA GLY A 189 19.53 7.99 -28.94
C GLY A 189 20.88 8.17 -29.64
N GLY A 190 21.97 7.63 -29.11
CA GLY A 190 23.32 7.70 -29.66
C GLY A 190 23.67 6.61 -30.70
N GLU A 191 22.86 5.57 -30.83
CA GLU A 191 23.10 4.42 -31.71
C GLU A 191 22.31 4.40 -33.04
N ASP A 192 21.52 5.43 -33.36
CA ASP A 192 20.81 5.52 -34.65
C ASP A 192 21.73 5.94 -35.84
N GLY A 193 22.74 5.09 -36.07
CA GLY A 193 23.55 5.03 -37.24
C GLY A 193 23.62 3.60 -37.78
N ASN A 194 22.60 3.16 -38.50
CA ASN A 194 22.62 1.93 -39.33
C ASN A 194 22.35 0.60 -38.59
N ALA A 195 21.11 0.13 -38.65
CA ALA A 195 20.86 -1.32 -38.74
C ALA A 195 19.41 -1.62 -39.13
N GLY A 196 19.27 -2.40 -40.17
CA GLY A 196 18.01 -2.96 -40.62
C GLY A 196 17.45 -3.98 -39.65
N ASP A 197 16.14 -4.00 -39.63
CA ASP A 197 15.23 -5.10 -39.43
C ASP A 197 15.67 -6.26 -38.50
N ALA A 198 15.27 -6.20 -37.25
CA ALA A 198 15.07 -7.39 -36.39
C ALA A 198 14.09 -7.11 -35.26
N GLY A 199 12.89 -7.70 -35.34
CA GLY A 199 12.12 -8.24 -34.21
C GLY A 199 11.71 -7.28 -33.10
N ASP A 200 10.49 -6.81 -33.18
CA ASP A 200 9.68 -6.13 -32.17
C ASP A 200 9.81 -6.75 -30.76
N ALA A 201 10.62 -6.12 -29.93
CA ALA A 201 10.63 -6.32 -28.47
C ALA A 201 10.60 -4.95 -27.79
N GLY A 202 9.41 -4.33 -27.75
CA GLY A 202 8.99 -3.43 -26.68
C GLY A 202 9.79 -2.15 -26.40
N GLY A 203 10.40 -1.52 -27.36
CA GLY A 203 10.92 -0.15 -27.25
C GLY A 203 9.76 0.86 -27.27
N SER A 204 9.20 1.19 -26.11
CA SER A 204 8.21 2.24 -25.98
C SER A 204 8.84 3.58 -26.34
N LYS A 205 8.48 4.14 -27.52
CA LYS A 205 8.63 5.59 -27.77
C LYS A 205 8.08 6.30 -26.54
N ALA A 206 8.88 7.22 -25.96
CA ALA A 206 8.45 8.03 -24.82
C ALA A 206 7.04 8.55 -25.13
N SER A 207 6.07 8.11 -24.34
CA SER A 207 4.69 8.60 -24.45
C SER A 207 4.76 10.09 -24.20
N THR A 208 4.44 10.89 -25.20
CA THR A 208 4.19 12.32 -25.03
C THR A 208 3.11 12.43 -23.96
N GLY A 209 3.49 12.95 -22.79
CA GLY A 209 2.56 13.15 -21.67
C GLY A 209 1.34 13.92 -22.14
N VAL A 210 0.18 13.62 -21.57
CA VAL A 210 -1.07 14.32 -21.85
C VAL A 210 -0.85 15.81 -21.63
N SER A 211 -0.94 16.62 -22.69
CA SER A 211 -0.55 18.03 -22.70
C SER A 211 -1.73 18.98 -22.39
N SER A 212 -2.96 18.47 -22.47
CA SER A 212 -4.18 19.26 -22.22
C SER A 212 -5.29 18.44 -21.57
N LEU A 213 -6.22 19.13 -20.89
CA LEU A 213 -7.40 18.51 -20.30
C LEU A 213 -8.28 17.83 -21.36
N GLY A 214 -8.38 18.40 -22.54
CA GLY A 214 -9.13 17.82 -23.67
C GLY A 214 -8.52 16.51 -24.13
N GLU A 215 -7.20 16.45 -24.26
CA GLU A 215 -6.44 15.24 -24.58
C GLU A 215 -6.59 14.18 -23.46
N PHE A 216 -6.49 14.58 -22.19
CA PHE A 216 -6.74 13.69 -21.04
C PHE A 216 -8.11 13.03 -21.13
N VAL A 217 -9.16 13.80 -21.40
CA VAL A 217 -10.53 13.28 -21.50
C VAL A 217 -10.68 12.35 -22.71
N SER A 218 -10.11 12.69 -23.86
CA SER A 218 -10.19 11.86 -25.07
C SER A 218 -9.45 10.54 -24.92
N GLU A 219 -8.22 10.56 -24.39
CA GLU A 219 -7.45 9.35 -24.13
C GLU A 219 -8.05 8.50 -23.00
N SER A 220 -8.61 9.14 -21.96
CA SER A 220 -9.37 8.41 -20.93
C SER A 220 -10.57 7.69 -21.53
N ARG A 221 -11.36 8.34 -22.40
CA ARG A 221 -12.49 7.68 -23.08
C ARG A 221 -12.02 6.54 -23.97
N ARG A 222 -10.88 6.66 -24.62
CA ARG A 222 -10.29 5.60 -25.44
C ARG A 222 -9.84 4.42 -24.57
N LEU A 223 -9.28 4.70 -23.40
CA LEU A 223 -8.84 3.68 -22.44
C LEU A 223 -10.03 2.90 -21.88
N PHE A 224 -11.08 3.59 -21.44
CA PHE A 224 -12.26 2.97 -20.82
C PHE A 224 -13.23 2.41 -21.88
N THR A 225 -12.70 1.54 -22.75
CA THR A 225 -13.50 0.79 -23.73
C THR A 225 -13.40 -0.72 -23.45
N GLY A 226 -14.53 -1.43 -23.62
CA GLY A 226 -14.55 -2.90 -23.57
C GLY A 226 -13.93 -3.51 -22.32
N SER A 227 -12.90 -4.32 -22.53
CA SER A 227 -12.26 -5.15 -21.49
C SER A 227 -11.55 -4.33 -20.40
N PHE A 228 -11.03 -3.12 -20.70
CA PHE A 228 -10.36 -2.31 -19.69
C PHE A 228 -11.27 -1.89 -18.54
N VAL A 229 -12.57 -1.70 -18.79
CA VAL A 229 -13.55 -1.42 -17.72
C VAL A 229 -13.60 -2.59 -16.72
N LEU A 230 -13.61 -3.84 -17.21
CA LEU A 230 -13.60 -5.03 -16.36
C LEU A 230 -12.30 -5.12 -15.54
N VAL A 231 -11.16 -4.85 -16.19
CA VAL A 231 -9.84 -4.80 -15.51
C VAL A 231 -9.85 -3.74 -14.41
N PHE A 232 -10.36 -2.54 -14.69
CA PHE A 232 -10.42 -1.46 -13.70
C PHE A 232 -11.31 -1.83 -12.51
N LEU A 233 -12.45 -2.50 -12.74
CA LEU A 233 -13.31 -3.02 -11.67
C LEU A 233 -12.62 -4.08 -10.82
N VAL A 234 -11.83 -4.99 -11.43
CA VAL A 234 -10.99 -5.96 -10.69
C VAL A 234 -9.98 -5.23 -9.80
N VAL A 235 -9.30 -4.21 -10.35
CA VAL A 235 -8.34 -3.38 -9.63
C VAL A 235 -8.99 -2.66 -8.43
N MET A 236 -10.18 -2.11 -8.62
CA MET A 236 -10.97 -1.50 -7.54
C MET A 236 -11.32 -2.53 -6.45
N CYS A 237 -11.82 -3.71 -6.83
CA CYS A 237 -12.11 -4.78 -5.87
C CYS A 237 -10.85 -5.20 -5.08
N SER A 238 -9.68 -5.27 -5.76
CA SER A 238 -8.40 -5.53 -5.10
C SER A 238 -8.09 -4.51 -4.01
N GLY A 239 -8.19 -3.23 -4.30
CA GLY A 239 -7.96 -2.17 -3.34
C GLY A 239 -8.97 -2.16 -2.19
N LEU A 240 -10.26 -2.33 -2.49
CA LEU A 240 -11.33 -2.41 -1.48
C LEU A 240 -11.09 -3.59 -0.51
N TYR A 241 -10.75 -4.76 -1.04
CA TYR A 241 -10.44 -5.93 -0.23
C TYR A 241 -9.20 -5.69 0.63
N TYR A 242 -8.11 -5.22 0.03
CA TYR A 242 -6.84 -4.95 0.69
C TYR A 242 -7.00 -3.99 1.88
N ARG A 243 -7.63 -2.84 1.66
CA ARG A 243 -7.88 -1.85 2.72
C ARG A 243 -8.94 -2.32 3.72
N GLY A 244 -9.96 -3.02 3.25
CA GLY A 244 -10.99 -3.60 4.12
C GLY A 244 -10.43 -4.62 5.11
N VAL A 245 -9.47 -5.43 4.69
CA VAL A 245 -8.77 -6.37 5.59
C VAL A 245 -7.80 -5.64 6.49
N LEU A 246 -6.83 -4.90 5.93
CA LEU A 246 -5.63 -4.51 6.66
C LEU A 246 -5.85 -3.33 7.63
N THR A 247 -6.81 -2.44 7.36
CA THR A 247 -6.96 -1.20 8.15
C THR A 247 -7.24 -1.47 9.64
N PHE A 248 -8.08 -2.47 9.94
CA PHE A 248 -8.47 -2.80 11.32
C PHE A 248 -7.99 -4.18 11.76
N LEU A 249 -7.18 -4.88 10.94
CA LEU A 249 -6.74 -6.24 11.26
C LEU A 249 -6.04 -6.36 12.61
N PRO A 250 -5.10 -5.47 13.00
CA PRO A 250 -4.50 -5.55 14.34
C PRO A 250 -5.54 -5.52 15.46
N GLY A 251 -6.51 -4.59 15.40
CA GLY A 251 -7.57 -4.52 16.40
C GLY A 251 -8.48 -5.75 16.44
N LEU A 252 -8.83 -6.30 15.26
CA LEU A 252 -9.61 -7.53 15.17
C LEU A 252 -8.87 -8.75 15.73
N LEU A 253 -7.56 -8.80 15.56
CA LEU A 253 -6.72 -9.87 16.11
C LEU A 253 -6.59 -9.77 17.63
N ALA A 254 -6.49 -8.56 18.19
CA ALA A 254 -6.41 -8.34 19.63
C ALA A 254 -7.60 -8.93 20.41
N ASP A 255 -8.77 -9.01 19.76
CA ASP A 255 -9.98 -9.59 20.34
C ASP A 255 -10.05 -11.13 20.24
N LEU A 256 -9.07 -11.77 19.57
CA LEU A 256 -9.06 -13.22 19.40
C LEU A 256 -8.35 -13.95 20.55
N PRO A 257 -8.75 -15.19 20.86
CA PRO A 257 -8.08 -16.00 21.87
C PRO A 257 -6.58 -16.19 21.58
N GLY A 258 -5.72 -15.96 22.55
CA GLY A 258 -4.27 -16.11 22.43
C GLY A 258 -3.53 -14.85 21.98
N PHE A 259 -4.21 -13.71 21.86
CA PHE A 259 -3.61 -12.39 21.61
C PHE A 259 -3.58 -11.50 22.87
N ASP A 260 -3.67 -12.10 24.05
CA ASP A 260 -3.52 -11.35 25.29
C ASP A 260 -2.14 -10.66 25.32
N PRO A 261 -2.07 -9.39 25.77
CA PRO A 261 -0.82 -8.66 25.88
C PRO A 261 0.19 -9.38 26.78
N ILE A 262 1.42 -9.58 26.31
CA ILE A 262 2.46 -10.34 27.02
C ILE A 262 3.39 -9.36 27.74
N PRO A 263 3.51 -9.39 29.07
CA PRO A 263 4.45 -8.55 29.80
C PRO A 263 5.90 -8.79 29.35
N LEU A 264 6.69 -7.74 29.13
CA LEU A 264 8.10 -7.87 28.74
C LEU A 264 8.92 -8.64 29.77
N THR A 265 8.55 -8.55 31.03
CA THR A 265 9.17 -9.29 32.15
C THR A 265 9.01 -10.82 32.05
N ALA A 266 8.01 -11.29 31.27
CA ALA A 266 7.85 -12.72 30.98
C ALA A 266 8.72 -13.18 29.81
N LEU A 267 9.25 -12.27 29.01
CA LEU A 267 9.99 -12.57 27.77
C LEU A 267 11.48 -12.31 27.89
N LEU A 268 11.88 -11.31 28.69
CA LEU A 268 13.26 -10.84 28.76
C LEU A 268 13.80 -10.94 30.20
N PRO A 269 15.09 -11.31 30.36
CA PRO A 269 15.74 -11.28 31.66
C PRO A 269 15.91 -9.85 32.18
N GLU A 270 15.95 -9.67 33.51
CA GLU A 270 16.09 -8.36 34.17
C GLU A 270 17.29 -7.54 33.67
N SER A 271 18.39 -8.21 33.33
CA SER A 271 19.57 -7.55 32.78
C SER A 271 19.30 -6.83 31.46
N LEU A 272 18.49 -7.39 30.58
CA LEU A 272 18.11 -6.75 29.32
C LEU A 272 17.05 -5.66 29.55
N LEU A 273 16.10 -5.88 30.46
CA LEU A 273 15.10 -4.89 30.82
C LEU A 273 15.75 -3.61 31.37
N SER A 274 16.80 -3.75 32.20
CA SER A 274 17.53 -2.62 32.74
C SER A 274 18.28 -1.83 31.66
N VAL A 275 18.86 -2.50 30.67
CA VAL A 275 19.52 -1.85 29.50
C VAL A 275 18.50 -1.08 28.65
N LEU A 276 17.28 -1.60 28.52
CA LEU A 276 16.18 -0.96 27.80
C LEU A 276 15.51 0.17 28.60
N GLY A 277 15.98 0.44 29.83
CA GLY A 277 15.35 1.44 30.70
C GLY A 277 13.99 1.02 31.27
N VAL A 278 13.65 -0.27 31.14
CA VAL A 278 12.40 -0.84 31.63
C VAL A 278 12.62 -1.35 33.06
N SER A 279 12.31 -0.53 34.05
CA SER A 279 12.44 -0.90 35.46
C SER A 279 11.10 -1.37 36.02
N GLY A 280 11.05 -2.55 36.63
CA GLY A 280 9.85 -3.09 37.30
C GLY A 280 8.69 -3.34 36.34
N SER A 281 7.47 -2.87 36.68
CA SER A 281 6.26 -3.00 35.85
C SER A 281 6.14 -1.96 34.71
N GLY A 282 7.21 -1.20 34.45
CA GLY A 282 7.16 -0.01 33.58
C GLY A 282 7.27 -0.28 32.07
N GLY A 283 7.51 -1.51 31.63
CA GLY A 283 7.54 -1.86 30.22
C GLY A 283 6.13 -2.01 29.64
N ARG A 284 5.93 -1.55 28.41
CA ARG A 284 4.67 -1.80 27.70
C ARG A 284 4.61 -3.28 27.32
N PRO A 285 3.46 -3.94 27.48
CA PRO A 285 3.34 -5.34 27.07
C PRO A 285 3.51 -5.46 25.57
N LEU A 286 4.12 -6.57 25.13
CA LEU A 286 4.11 -6.96 23.74
C LEU A 286 2.67 -7.20 23.29
N GLN A 287 2.28 -6.60 22.17
CA GLN A 287 0.99 -6.75 21.53
C GLN A 287 1.12 -7.78 20.41
N PRO A 288 0.74 -9.06 20.59
CA PRO A 288 1.01 -10.13 19.63
C PRO A 288 0.42 -9.87 18.25
N GLU A 289 -0.72 -9.18 18.19
CA GLU A 289 -1.43 -8.82 16.97
C GLU A 289 -0.58 -7.97 16.02
N ASN A 290 0.29 -7.10 16.52
CA ASN A 290 1.16 -6.27 15.70
C ASN A 290 2.24 -7.10 15.01
N TYR A 291 2.73 -8.14 15.68
CA TYR A 291 3.74 -9.06 15.13
C TYR A 291 3.11 -10.02 14.13
N PHE A 292 1.89 -10.51 14.43
CA PHE A 292 1.13 -11.32 13.49
C PHE A 292 0.83 -10.52 12.21
N TYR A 293 0.35 -9.28 12.32
CA TYR A 293 0.11 -8.39 11.21
C TYR A 293 1.38 -8.20 10.36
N SER A 294 2.51 -7.89 11.00
CA SER A 294 3.80 -7.77 10.31
C SER A 294 4.23 -9.07 9.62
N GLY A 295 4.08 -10.20 10.30
CA GLY A 295 4.39 -11.54 9.76
C GLY A 295 3.53 -11.90 8.55
N LEU A 296 2.23 -11.57 8.59
CA LEU A 296 1.31 -11.74 7.45
C LEU A 296 1.80 -10.95 6.23
N LEU A 297 2.21 -9.69 6.42
CA LEU A 297 2.74 -8.85 5.35
C LEU A 297 4.07 -9.39 4.81
N MET A 298 4.95 -9.90 5.67
CA MET A 298 6.22 -10.52 5.26
C MET A 298 5.99 -11.79 4.43
N VAL A 299 5.03 -12.63 4.80
CA VAL A 299 4.60 -13.78 3.98
C VAL A 299 4.02 -13.32 2.65
N GLY A 300 3.35 -12.17 2.62
CA GLY A 300 2.86 -11.53 1.39
C GLY A 300 3.96 -11.28 0.36
N VAL A 301 5.18 -10.94 0.78
CA VAL A 301 6.33 -10.76 -0.13
C VAL A 301 6.59 -12.04 -0.95
N LEU A 302 6.48 -13.22 -0.33
CA LEU A 302 6.57 -14.50 -1.04
C LEU A 302 5.40 -14.67 -2.01
N GLY A 303 4.20 -14.27 -1.60
CA GLY A 303 3.01 -14.26 -2.46
C GLY A 303 3.22 -13.41 -3.71
N GLN A 304 3.80 -12.23 -3.57
CA GLN A 304 4.10 -11.34 -4.70
C GLN A 304 5.11 -11.97 -5.67
N TYR A 305 6.15 -12.63 -5.16
CA TYR A 305 7.12 -13.36 -5.98
C TYR A 305 6.44 -14.50 -6.77
N VAL A 306 5.61 -15.31 -6.09
CA VAL A 306 4.88 -16.41 -6.72
C VAL A 306 3.87 -15.89 -7.73
N GLY A 307 3.13 -14.82 -7.40
CA GLY A 307 2.20 -14.15 -8.31
C GLY A 307 2.88 -13.69 -9.59
N GLY A 308 4.08 -13.07 -9.48
CA GLY A 308 4.88 -12.70 -10.64
C GLY A 308 5.28 -13.89 -11.52
N LYS A 309 5.66 -15.02 -10.91
CA LYS A 309 5.93 -16.25 -11.69
C LYS A 309 4.68 -16.91 -12.28
N LEU A 310 3.53 -16.68 -11.68
CA LEU A 310 2.27 -17.21 -12.17
C LEU A 310 1.82 -16.52 -13.45
N THR A 311 2.10 -15.22 -13.61
CA THR A 311 1.79 -14.46 -14.85
C THR A 311 2.46 -15.05 -16.09
N ASP A 312 3.61 -15.73 -15.94
CA ASP A 312 4.34 -16.35 -17.05
C ASP A 312 3.79 -17.76 -17.41
N ARG A 313 2.89 -18.32 -16.59
CA ARG A 313 2.48 -19.73 -16.71
C ARG A 313 1.00 -19.94 -16.89
N VAL A 314 0.19 -19.00 -16.45
CA VAL A 314 -1.28 -19.07 -16.48
C VAL A 314 -1.79 -17.78 -17.07
N SER A 315 -2.81 -17.84 -17.91
CA SER A 315 -3.44 -16.62 -18.40
C SER A 315 -3.93 -15.75 -17.22
N VAL A 316 -3.75 -14.44 -17.33
CA VAL A 316 -3.96 -13.51 -16.22
C VAL A 316 -5.39 -13.53 -15.69
N GLU A 317 -6.38 -13.81 -16.56
CA GLU A 317 -7.80 -13.86 -16.19
C GLU A 317 -8.08 -15.03 -15.25
N TYR A 318 -7.55 -16.23 -15.55
CA TYR A 318 -7.70 -17.39 -14.68
C TYR A 318 -6.87 -17.24 -13.40
N GLY A 319 -5.70 -16.59 -13.49
CA GLY A 319 -4.91 -16.21 -12.33
C GLY A 319 -5.71 -15.29 -11.38
N ILE A 320 -6.35 -14.26 -11.92
CA ILE A 320 -7.25 -13.35 -11.20
C ILE A 320 -8.42 -14.12 -10.59
N ALA A 321 -9.16 -14.88 -11.42
CA ALA A 321 -10.33 -15.62 -10.96
C ALA A 321 -10.01 -16.60 -9.83
N GLY A 322 -8.92 -17.37 -9.97
CA GLY A 322 -8.48 -18.33 -8.96
C GLY A 322 -8.03 -17.68 -7.66
N SER A 323 -7.18 -16.64 -7.75
CA SER A 323 -6.67 -15.97 -6.57
C SER A 323 -7.76 -15.23 -5.79
N PHE A 324 -8.66 -14.52 -6.47
CA PHE A 324 -9.80 -13.89 -5.80
C PHE A 324 -10.84 -14.88 -5.31
N GLY A 325 -11.09 -15.99 -6.04
CA GLY A 325 -11.93 -17.08 -5.55
C GLY A 325 -11.37 -17.68 -4.25
N PHE A 326 -10.05 -17.84 -4.16
CA PHE A 326 -9.40 -18.31 -2.94
C PHE A 326 -9.45 -17.28 -1.83
N LEU A 327 -9.27 -15.96 -2.11
CA LEU A 327 -9.47 -14.90 -1.14
C LEU A 327 -10.91 -14.85 -0.59
N ALA A 328 -11.91 -15.09 -1.44
CA ALA A 328 -13.30 -15.18 -1.01
C ALA A 328 -13.50 -16.33 -0.02
N LEU A 329 -12.94 -17.51 -0.33
CA LEU A 329 -12.97 -18.67 0.58
C LEU A 329 -12.25 -18.34 1.90
N LEU A 330 -11.02 -17.79 1.84
CA LEU A 330 -10.27 -17.43 3.03
C LEU A 330 -11.02 -16.42 3.91
N ALA A 331 -11.70 -15.45 3.31
CA ALA A 331 -12.53 -14.51 4.08
C ALA A 331 -13.67 -15.24 4.83
N LEU A 332 -14.36 -16.18 4.20
CA LEU A 332 -15.45 -16.94 4.86
C LEU A 332 -14.96 -17.83 6.00
N VAL A 333 -13.76 -18.41 5.85
CA VAL A 333 -13.24 -19.36 6.85
C VAL A 333 -12.33 -18.69 7.89
N PHE A 334 -11.93 -17.44 7.70
CA PHE A 334 -10.94 -16.76 8.56
C PHE A 334 -11.35 -16.80 10.04
N LEU A 335 -12.50 -16.23 10.38
CA LEU A 335 -12.97 -16.17 11.76
C LEU A 335 -13.25 -17.56 12.37
N PRO A 336 -13.97 -18.49 11.69
CA PRO A 336 -14.14 -19.85 12.20
C PRO A 336 -12.81 -20.54 12.51
N VAL A 337 -11.84 -20.45 11.60
CA VAL A 337 -10.51 -21.10 11.75
C VAL A 337 -9.68 -20.38 12.83
N ALA A 338 -9.72 -19.07 12.88
CA ALA A 338 -9.00 -18.25 13.87
C ALA A 338 -9.44 -18.58 15.32
N ASN A 339 -10.72 -18.90 15.52
CA ASN A 339 -11.25 -19.26 16.83
C ASN A 339 -10.91 -20.70 17.28
N ILE A 340 -10.34 -21.55 16.42
CA ILE A 340 -9.88 -22.89 16.82
C ILE A 340 -8.63 -22.81 17.71
N GLY A 341 -7.75 -21.82 17.47
CA GLY A 341 -6.54 -21.60 18.23
C GLY A 341 -5.41 -21.00 17.41
N LEU A 342 -4.26 -20.79 18.04
CA LEU A 342 -3.13 -20.05 17.46
C LEU A 342 -2.59 -20.69 16.16
N VAL A 343 -2.39 -22.01 16.13
CA VAL A 343 -1.81 -22.68 14.95
C VAL A 343 -2.70 -22.58 13.71
N PRO A 344 -4.02 -22.90 13.78
CA PRO A 344 -4.94 -22.63 12.67
C PRO A 344 -5.00 -21.16 12.25
N LEU A 345 -4.96 -20.22 13.20
CA LEU A 345 -4.93 -18.80 12.91
C LEU A 345 -3.66 -18.41 12.15
N LEU A 346 -2.48 -18.87 12.59
CA LEU A 346 -1.21 -18.63 11.88
C LEU A 346 -1.28 -19.18 10.44
N ALA A 347 -1.89 -20.35 10.24
CA ALA A 347 -2.04 -20.94 8.92
C ALA A 347 -2.97 -20.12 8.02
N VAL A 348 -4.19 -19.80 8.48
CA VAL A 348 -5.16 -19.04 7.68
C VAL A 348 -4.69 -17.61 7.42
N GLY A 349 -4.03 -16.98 8.40
CA GLY A 349 -3.45 -15.64 8.25
C GLY A 349 -2.27 -15.62 7.28
N SER A 350 -1.40 -16.63 7.32
CA SER A 350 -0.31 -16.78 6.34
C SER A 350 -0.85 -16.97 4.92
N LEU A 351 -1.87 -17.81 4.75
CA LEU A 351 -2.53 -17.98 3.46
C LEU A 351 -3.22 -16.72 2.97
N LEU A 352 -3.85 -15.96 3.88
CA LEU A 352 -4.47 -14.67 3.56
C LEU A 352 -3.41 -13.66 3.09
N GLY A 353 -2.34 -13.48 3.85
CA GLY A 353 -1.23 -12.59 3.48
C GLY A 353 -0.58 -12.99 2.16
N PHE A 354 -0.28 -14.27 1.99
CA PHE A 354 0.29 -14.81 0.75
C PHE A 354 -0.61 -14.49 -0.46
N THR A 355 -1.90 -14.86 -0.38
CA THR A 355 -2.83 -14.72 -1.51
C THR A 355 -3.14 -13.26 -1.82
N LEU A 356 -3.25 -12.41 -0.78
CA LEU A 356 -3.47 -10.97 -0.92
C LEU A 356 -2.41 -10.30 -1.81
N PHE A 357 -1.18 -10.80 -1.73
CA PHE A 357 -0.06 -10.26 -2.52
C PHE A 357 0.18 -11.01 -3.83
N VAL A 358 -0.27 -12.27 -3.98
CA VAL A 358 -0.31 -12.96 -5.28
C VAL A 358 -1.14 -12.17 -6.31
N VAL A 359 -2.22 -11.55 -5.88
CA VAL A 359 -3.13 -10.77 -6.74
C VAL A 359 -2.45 -9.57 -7.39
N GLN A 360 -1.45 -8.95 -6.73
CA GLN A 360 -0.84 -7.69 -7.19
C GLN A 360 -0.15 -7.82 -8.56
N PRO A 361 0.79 -8.76 -8.79
CA PRO A 361 1.38 -8.94 -10.11
C PRO A 361 0.34 -9.36 -11.17
N LEU A 362 -0.65 -10.17 -10.78
CA LEU A 362 -1.69 -10.62 -11.70
C LEU A 362 -2.52 -9.46 -12.25
N TYR A 363 -3.05 -8.55 -11.41
CA TYR A 363 -3.80 -7.42 -11.95
C TYR A 363 -2.89 -6.43 -12.69
N GLN A 364 -1.61 -6.27 -12.29
CA GLN A 364 -0.68 -5.43 -13.04
C GLN A 364 -0.42 -5.97 -14.45
N ALA A 365 -0.22 -7.28 -14.58
CA ALA A 365 -0.10 -7.95 -15.87
C ALA A 365 -1.38 -7.82 -16.70
N THR A 366 -2.56 -8.00 -16.06
CA THR A 366 -3.86 -7.81 -16.73
C THR A 366 -4.02 -6.37 -17.23
N VAL A 367 -3.65 -5.36 -16.44
CA VAL A 367 -3.65 -3.96 -16.89
C VAL A 367 -2.75 -3.79 -18.10
N ALA A 368 -1.54 -4.35 -18.09
CA ALA A 368 -0.60 -4.22 -19.22
C ALA A 368 -1.13 -4.89 -20.50
N GLU A 369 -1.78 -6.06 -20.37
CA GLU A 369 -2.31 -6.83 -21.51
C GLU A 369 -3.53 -6.18 -22.15
N TYR A 370 -4.45 -5.65 -21.34
CA TYR A 370 -5.70 -5.05 -21.80
C TYR A 370 -5.63 -3.52 -22.02
N THR A 371 -4.44 -2.93 -21.92
CA THR A 371 -4.26 -1.49 -22.18
C THR A 371 -4.04 -1.24 -23.68
N PRO A 372 -4.85 -0.41 -24.34
CA PRO A 372 -4.64 -0.03 -25.73
C PRO A 372 -3.29 0.63 -25.97
N ALA A 373 -2.70 0.40 -27.14
CA ALA A 373 -1.42 0.99 -27.52
C ALA A 373 -1.46 2.53 -27.39
N GLY A 374 -0.41 3.12 -26.80
CA GLY A 374 -0.28 4.57 -26.60
C GLY A 374 -0.91 5.11 -25.32
N THR A 375 -1.70 4.31 -24.53
CA THR A 375 -2.37 4.76 -23.30
C THR A 375 -1.76 4.18 -22.01
N ARG A 376 -0.58 3.53 -22.07
CA ARG A 376 0.05 2.84 -20.91
C ARG A 376 0.28 3.75 -19.71
N GLY A 377 0.78 4.97 -19.90
CA GLY A 377 0.98 5.90 -18.77
C GLY A 377 -0.31 6.25 -18.05
N LEU A 378 -1.38 6.46 -18.82
CA LEU A 378 -2.71 6.77 -18.28
C LEU A 378 -3.33 5.56 -17.59
N SER A 379 -3.17 4.34 -18.13
CA SER A 379 -3.69 3.11 -17.51
C SER A 379 -3.07 2.83 -16.14
N TYR A 380 -1.77 3.06 -15.96
CA TYR A 380 -1.14 2.97 -14.65
C TYR A 380 -1.66 4.04 -13.67
N GLY A 381 -1.88 5.27 -14.13
CA GLY A 381 -2.50 6.31 -13.33
C GLY A 381 -3.89 5.90 -12.82
N PHE A 382 -4.74 5.36 -13.70
CA PHE A 382 -6.04 4.81 -13.30
C PHE A 382 -5.91 3.56 -12.42
N THR A 383 -4.91 2.71 -12.63
CA THR A 383 -4.64 1.57 -11.72
C THR A 383 -4.37 2.06 -10.29
N TYR A 384 -3.51 3.05 -10.12
CA TYR A 384 -3.25 3.63 -8.80
C TYR A 384 -4.49 4.32 -8.21
N LEU A 385 -5.28 5.02 -9.03
CA LEU A 385 -6.58 5.55 -8.63
C LEU A 385 -7.52 4.43 -8.16
N GLY A 386 -7.59 3.32 -8.89
CA GLY A 386 -8.45 2.18 -8.56
C GLY A 386 -8.03 1.52 -7.24
N VAL A 387 -6.74 1.15 -7.11
CA VAL A 387 -6.23 0.43 -5.92
C VAL A 387 -6.16 1.31 -4.69
N PHE A 388 -5.55 2.49 -4.79
CA PHE A 388 -5.28 3.33 -3.63
C PHE A 388 -6.31 4.45 -3.44
N GLY A 389 -6.93 4.95 -4.50
CA GLY A 389 -7.95 6.00 -4.42
C GLY A 389 -9.32 5.42 -4.04
N ILE A 390 -9.95 4.71 -4.97
CA ILE A 390 -11.27 4.10 -4.76
C ILE A 390 -11.16 2.93 -3.78
N GLY A 391 -10.10 2.13 -3.90
CA GLY A 391 -9.80 1.04 -2.98
C GLY A 391 -9.67 1.47 -1.51
N ALA A 392 -9.25 2.72 -1.25
CA ALA A 392 -9.24 3.28 0.11
C ALA A 392 -10.60 3.20 0.82
N LEU A 393 -11.72 3.26 0.07
CA LEU A 393 -13.07 3.11 0.62
C LEU A 393 -13.26 1.80 1.39
N GLY A 394 -12.43 0.78 1.14
CA GLY A 394 -12.40 -0.45 1.95
C GLY A 394 -12.21 -0.18 3.44
N GLY A 395 -11.43 0.84 3.81
CA GLY A 395 -11.21 1.24 5.20
C GLY A 395 -12.47 1.79 5.87
N VAL A 396 -13.19 2.72 5.23
CA VAL A 396 -14.44 3.26 5.79
C VAL A 396 -15.57 2.23 5.77
N ILE A 397 -15.63 1.36 4.75
CA ILE A 397 -16.60 0.24 4.70
C ILE A 397 -16.34 -0.69 5.89
N ALA A 398 -15.10 -1.12 6.11
CA ALA A 398 -14.74 -1.97 7.23
C ALA A 398 -15.05 -1.31 8.58
N GLY A 399 -14.64 -0.06 8.75
CA GLY A 399 -14.90 0.71 9.97
C GLY A 399 -16.38 0.89 10.25
N THR A 400 -17.19 1.15 9.24
CA THR A 400 -18.66 1.28 9.37
C THR A 400 -19.28 -0.06 9.79
N ILE A 401 -18.87 -1.16 9.14
CA ILE A 401 -19.38 -2.49 9.51
C ILE A 401 -18.99 -2.84 10.95
N LEU A 402 -17.75 -2.57 11.36
CA LEU A 402 -17.29 -2.86 12.71
C LEU A 402 -17.94 -1.98 13.78
N THR A 403 -18.44 -0.79 13.43
CA THR A 403 -19.19 0.07 14.36
C THR A 403 -20.62 -0.40 14.57
N TYR A 404 -21.32 -0.83 13.48
CA TYR A 404 -22.76 -1.06 13.49
C TYR A 404 -23.17 -2.53 13.32
N ALA A 405 -22.20 -3.42 13.05
CA ALA A 405 -22.44 -4.84 12.81
C ALA A 405 -21.30 -5.69 13.47
N THR A 406 -21.04 -6.86 12.93
CA THR A 406 -20.08 -7.82 13.49
C THR A 406 -18.88 -8.06 12.56
N PRO A 407 -17.74 -8.55 13.09
CA PRO A 407 -16.62 -9.00 12.24
C PRO A 407 -17.04 -10.04 11.18
N THR A 408 -18.03 -10.89 11.48
CA THR A 408 -18.57 -11.86 10.50
C THR A 408 -19.17 -11.15 9.27
N VAL A 409 -19.92 -10.06 9.48
CA VAL A 409 -20.47 -9.26 8.38
C VAL A 409 -19.35 -8.63 7.56
N LEU A 410 -18.28 -8.14 8.19
CA LEU A 410 -17.11 -7.62 7.49
C LEU A 410 -16.49 -8.69 6.59
N PHE A 411 -16.15 -9.86 7.13
CA PHE A 411 -15.52 -10.92 6.35
C PHE A 411 -16.44 -11.47 5.25
N THR A 412 -17.75 -11.52 5.46
CA THR A 412 -18.73 -11.87 4.43
C THR A 412 -18.76 -10.81 3.30
N THR A 413 -18.69 -9.53 3.66
CA THR A 413 -18.59 -8.43 2.68
C THR A 413 -17.30 -8.51 1.86
N LEU A 414 -16.18 -8.80 2.52
CA LEU A 414 -14.89 -9.02 1.85
C LEU A 414 -14.95 -10.22 0.90
N ALA A 415 -15.59 -11.31 1.34
CA ALA A 415 -15.81 -12.48 0.48
C ALA A 415 -16.65 -12.14 -0.76
N ALA A 416 -17.69 -11.32 -0.60
CA ALA A 416 -18.51 -10.87 -1.73
C ALA A 416 -17.72 -9.98 -2.72
N ILE A 417 -16.87 -9.07 -2.21
CA ILE A 417 -15.98 -8.24 -3.05
C ILE A 417 -14.99 -9.12 -3.82
N ALA A 418 -14.37 -10.09 -3.15
CA ALA A 418 -13.45 -11.02 -3.80
C ALA A 418 -14.16 -11.92 -4.81
N ALA A 419 -15.35 -12.45 -4.49
CA ALA A 419 -16.15 -13.24 -5.42
C ALA A 419 -16.54 -12.42 -6.66
N ALA A 420 -16.91 -11.16 -6.50
CA ALA A 420 -17.18 -10.26 -7.63
C ALA A 420 -15.94 -10.11 -8.53
N ALA A 421 -14.75 -9.90 -7.96
CA ALA A 421 -13.51 -9.83 -8.73
C ALA A 421 -13.18 -11.15 -9.45
N ALA A 422 -13.44 -12.31 -8.80
CA ALA A 422 -13.27 -13.60 -9.43
C ALA A 422 -14.21 -13.79 -10.63
N VAL A 423 -15.47 -13.40 -10.51
CA VAL A 423 -16.45 -13.43 -11.60
C VAL A 423 -16.03 -12.49 -12.74
N LEU A 424 -15.55 -11.29 -12.43
CA LEU A 424 -15.02 -10.35 -13.44
C LEU A 424 -13.83 -10.96 -14.20
N GLY A 425 -12.92 -11.69 -13.53
CA GLY A 425 -11.84 -12.44 -14.17
C GLY A 425 -12.35 -13.49 -15.14
N ILE A 426 -13.39 -14.26 -14.75
CA ILE A 426 -14.04 -15.24 -15.64
C ILE A 426 -14.73 -14.56 -16.83
N VAL A 427 -15.40 -13.42 -16.62
CA VAL A 427 -16.03 -12.66 -17.71
C VAL A 427 -14.95 -12.16 -18.67
N LEU A 428 -13.85 -11.63 -18.13
CA LEU A 428 -12.73 -11.13 -18.93
C LEU A 428 -12.15 -12.22 -19.85
N SER A 429 -12.00 -13.46 -19.35
CA SER A 429 -11.50 -14.59 -20.15
C SER A 429 -12.40 -14.98 -21.33
N ARG A 430 -13.64 -14.46 -21.38
CA ARG A 430 -14.60 -14.71 -22.47
C ARG A 430 -14.67 -13.55 -23.48
N THR A 431 -14.05 -12.40 -23.16
CA THR A 431 -14.07 -11.20 -23.99
C THR A 431 -12.76 -10.95 -24.74
N GLY A 432 -11.68 -11.61 -24.33
CA GLY A 432 -10.40 -11.68 -25.03
C GLY A 432 -10.36 -12.92 -25.88
#